data_5bcec907172bc4918c81a4f908335b5d
#
_entry.id   5bcec907172bc4918c81a4f908335b5d
#
_cell.length_a   1.000
_cell.length_b   1.000
_cell.length_c   1.000
_cell.angle_alpha   90.00
_cell.angle_beta   90.00
_cell.angle_gamma   90.00
#
_symmetry.space_group_name_H-M   'P 1'
#
loop_
_entity.id
_entity.type
_entity.pdbx_description
1 polymer ?
#
loop_
_entity_poly.entity_id
_entity_poly.type
_entity_poly.pdbx_seq_one_letter_code
_entity_poly.pdbx_strand_id
1 'polypeptide(L)'
;MTTKYYDIIIVGSGLSGLYSAYNIKKMFPKINLLVLESNKIVGGRIGNYNFYGEQIVIGAGVGRKDTNELLIKLLKELDINYTSFVVDMHYSKQIKNVINVKEYLIKLRTIYNKYKNPPSVTFKKFFVEHLGLKEYNDFVISSGYSDYANEDVYEVLYYYQMEDNASGWTALNISWSKLVYKLCQKIGYQNIITSAKVENINKLIDNSFQLTTTINQNKTKMYYSNKVIIATRISSVQKFFPRLKIYKEIHGQPFLYIYAKFDKQSSELISQLVTTYTIVPGLLQKMIPFSKSVYMIAYCDNKNAEILQNYKENTPKNRRFFEKQVEEALGIIPNSLKILALKDFYWPIGTHYYEPLDLKKYVNRNEFIKEAQHPESGILVVGEDVSRKQGWTEGALESVHAVLNKKWFTSF
;
A
#
# COMPACT_ATOMS: atom_id res chain seq x y z
N MET A 1 -22.62 -2.02 -33.85
CA MET A 1 -22.00 -2.64 -32.64
C MET A 1 -22.99 -2.50 -31.52
N THR A 2 -23.47 -3.59 -30.94
CA THR A 2 -24.39 -3.53 -29.79
C THR A 2 -23.67 -2.93 -28.60
N THR A 3 -24.19 -1.83 -28.07
CA THR A 3 -23.68 -1.16 -26.87
C THR A 3 -23.84 -2.12 -25.68
N LYS A 4 -22.73 -2.54 -25.09
CA LYS A 4 -22.77 -3.47 -23.96
C LYS A 4 -22.98 -2.70 -22.66
N TYR A 5 -24.12 -2.93 -22.02
CA TYR A 5 -24.56 -2.30 -20.79
C TYR A 5 -24.30 -3.21 -19.59
N TYR A 6 -23.82 -2.64 -18.48
CA TYR A 6 -23.54 -3.35 -17.22
C TYR A 6 -24.38 -2.78 -16.08
N ASP A 7 -24.75 -3.62 -15.13
CA ASP A 7 -25.38 -3.13 -13.90
C ASP A 7 -24.36 -2.33 -13.08
N ILE A 8 -23.09 -2.78 -13.09
CA ILE A 8 -22.00 -2.11 -12.39
C ILE A 8 -20.66 -2.31 -13.10
N ILE A 9 -19.85 -1.25 -13.13
CA ILE A 9 -18.46 -1.30 -13.56
C ILE A 9 -17.57 -0.93 -12.37
N ILE A 10 -16.52 -1.74 -12.15
CA ILE A 10 -15.49 -1.50 -11.15
C ILE A 10 -14.21 -1.11 -11.89
N VAL A 11 -13.65 0.04 -11.54
CA VAL A 11 -12.42 0.59 -12.12
C VAL A 11 -11.25 0.29 -11.19
N GLY A 12 -10.37 -0.61 -11.62
CA GLY A 12 -9.23 -1.13 -10.87
C GLY A 12 -9.46 -2.52 -10.33
N SER A 13 -8.46 -3.39 -10.46
CA SER A 13 -8.44 -4.77 -9.98
C SER A 13 -7.43 -4.99 -8.84
N GLY A 14 -7.14 -3.96 -8.06
CA GLY A 14 -6.46 -4.10 -6.77
C GLY A 14 -7.34 -4.84 -5.74
N LEU A 15 -6.84 -5.02 -4.52
CA LEU A 15 -7.56 -5.76 -3.48
C LEU A 15 -8.98 -5.23 -3.25
N SER A 16 -9.16 -3.91 -3.13
CA SER A 16 -10.49 -3.30 -2.93
C SER A 16 -11.43 -3.53 -4.10
N GLY A 17 -10.94 -3.43 -5.35
CA GLY A 17 -11.77 -3.70 -6.54
C GLY A 17 -12.18 -5.17 -6.67
N LEU A 18 -11.24 -6.10 -6.48
CA LEU A 18 -11.54 -7.54 -6.47
C LEU A 18 -12.46 -7.93 -5.32
N TYR A 19 -12.25 -7.38 -4.12
CA TYR A 19 -13.10 -7.63 -2.97
C TYR A 19 -14.51 -7.05 -3.16
N SER A 20 -14.64 -5.89 -3.80
CA SER A 20 -15.95 -5.32 -4.21
C SER A 20 -16.67 -6.26 -5.15
N ALA A 21 -16.01 -6.69 -6.24
CA ALA A 21 -16.59 -7.59 -7.23
C ALA A 21 -17.03 -8.93 -6.62
N TYR A 22 -16.19 -9.50 -5.75
CA TYR A 22 -16.48 -10.73 -5.02
C TYR A 22 -17.73 -10.61 -4.14
N ASN A 23 -17.82 -9.56 -3.30
CA ASN A 23 -18.98 -9.35 -2.44
C ASN A 23 -20.27 -9.05 -3.22
N ILE A 24 -20.16 -8.31 -4.32
CA ILE A 24 -21.31 -8.06 -5.22
C ILE A 24 -21.82 -9.37 -5.80
N LYS A 25 -20.93 -10.22 -6.32
CA LYS A 25 -21.34 -11.54 -6.84
C LYS A 25 -21.94 -12.46 -5.78
N LYS A 26 -21.51 -12.35 -4.51
CA LYS A 26 -22.15 -13.05 -3.38
C LYS A 26 -23.58 -12.56 -3.10
N MET A 27 -23.77 -11.23 -3.12
CA MET A 27 -25.08 -10.63 -2.87
C MET A 27 -26.04 -10.81 -4.04
N PHE A 28 -25.53 -10.76 -5.27
CA PHE A 28 -26.28 -10.77 -6.51
C PHE A 28 -25.61 -11.68 -7.57
N PRO A 29 -25.76 -13.01 -7.50
CA PRO A 29 -25.03 -13.94 -8.37
C PRO A 29 -25.23 -13.72 -9.86
N LYS A 30 -26.40 -13.21 -10.28
CA LYS A 30 -26.77 -12.98 -11.70
C LYS A 30 -26.41 -11.58 -12.23
N ILE A 31 -25.85 -10.69 -11.37
CA ILE A 31 -25.55 -9.32 -11.77
C ILE A 31 -24.57 -9.27 -12.95
N ASN A 32 -24.82 -8.38 -13.91
CA ASN A 32 -23.93 -8.11 -15.03
C ASN A 32 -22.86 -7.10 -14.58
N LEU A 33 -21.70 -7.61 -14.14
CA LEU A 33 -20.58 -6.86 -13.57
C LEU A 33 -19.37 -6.90 -14.50
N LEU A 34 -18.63 -5.79 -14.56
CA LEU A 34 -17.35 -5.70 -15.25
C LEU A 34 -16.29 -5.06 -14.35
N VAL A 35 -15.09 -5.63 -14.35
CA VAL A 35 -13.87 -5.03 -13.75
C VAL A 35 -12.95 -4.59 -14.89
N LEU A 36 -12.53 -3.32 -14.89
CA LEU A 36 -11.59 -2.73 -15.85
C LEU A 36 -10.25 -2.47 -15.15
N GLU A 37 -9.17 -3.08 -15.63
CA GLU A 37 -7.82 -2.96 -15.10
C GLU A 37 -6.88 -2.36 -16.14
N SER A 38 -6.18 -1.31 -15.76
CA SER A 38 -5.23 -0.59 -16.63
C SER A 38 -3.98 -1.39 -16.99
N ASN A 39 -3.51 -2.24 -16.07
CA ASN A 39 -2.33 -3.06 -16.27
C ASN A 39 -2.67 -4.39 -16.95
N LYS A 40 -1.64 -5.11 -17.40
CA LYS A 40 -1.76 -6.47 -17.94
C LYS A 40 -2.07 -7.51 -16.88
N ILE A 41 -1.76 -7.22 -15.60
CA ILE A 41 -1.85 -8.13 -14.47
C ILE A 41 -2.82 -7.56 -13.43
N VAL A 42 -3.68 -8.41 -12.89
CA VAL A 42 -4.59 -8.11 -11.78
C VAL A 42 -3.89 -8.18 -10.43
N GLY A 43 -4.46 -7.56 -9.39
CA GLY A 43 -3.97 -7.61 -8.02
C GLY A 43 -3.42 -6.27 -7.50
N GLY A 44 -3.02 -5.36 -8.39
CA GLY A 44 -2.46 -4.07 -8.00
C GLY A 44 -1.17 -4.25 -7.19
N ARG A 45 -1.18 -3.77 -5.92
CA ARG A 45 -0.05 -3.84 -4.99
C ARG A 45 0.05 -5.15 -4.18
N ILE A 46 -0.81 -6.13 -4.42
CA ILE A 46 -0.70 -7.47 -3.81
C ILE A 46 -0.31 -8.52 -4.84
N GLY A 47 0.63 -9.38 -4.49
CA GLY A 47 1.11 -10.46 -5.34
C GLY A 47 2.46 -11.01 -4.87
N ASN A 48 2.87 -12.10 -5.48
CA ASN A 48 4.19 -12.69 -5.30
C ASN A 48 4.89 -12.82 -6.66
N TYR A 49 6.20 -12.86 -6.61
CA TYR A 49 7.05 -13.07 -7.77
C TYR A 49 8.09 -14.15 -7.45
N ASN A 50 8.30 -15.10 -8.35
CA ASN A 50 9.34 -16.11 -8.17
C ASN A 50 10.69 -15.50 -8.54
N PHE A 51 11.58 -15.36 -7.56
CA PHE A 51 12.94 -14.87 -7.75
C PHE A 51 13.93 -15.89 -7.21
N TYR A 52 14.57 -16.64 -8.12
CA TYR A 52 15.51 -17.71 -7.80
C TYR A 52 14.94 -18.78 -6.84
N GLY A 53 13.68 -19.16 -7.04
CA GLY A 53 12.99 -20.17 -6.23
C GLY A 53 12.23 -19.61 -5.04
N GLU A 54 12.51 -18.38 -4.62
CA GLU A 54 11.83 -17.71 -3.51
C GLU A 54 10.58 -16.95 -3.97
N GLN A 55 9.49 -17.06 -3.21
CA GLN A 55 8.24 -16.31 -3.45
C GLN A 55 8.33 -14.94 -2.76
N ILE A 56 8.98 -13.99 -3.42
CA ILE A 56 9.11 -12.62 -2.91
C ILE A 56 7.82 -11.83 -3.09
N VAL A 57 7.58 -10.84 -2.23
CA VAL A 57 6.38 -9.99 -2.29
C VAL A 57 6.63 -8.78 -3.20
N ILE A 58 5.56 -8.34 -3.90
CA ILE A 58 5.68 -7.22 -4.84
C ILE A 58 5.24 -5.87 -4.25
N GLY A 59 4.53 -5.88 -3.11
CA GLY A 59 4.00 -4.70 -2.44
C GLY A 59 3.59 -5.05 -1.01
N ALA A 60 2.35 -5.50 -0.76
CA ALA A 60 1.96 -5.94 0.57
C ALA A 60 2.90 -7.06 1.06
N GLY A 61 3.56 -6.82 2.20
CA GLY A 61 4.54 -7.75 2.77
C GLY A 61 3.86 -8.90 3.51
N VAL A 62 3.20 -8.57 4.61
CA VAL A 62 2.58 -9.52 5.55
C VAL A 62 1.21 -9.03 5.99
N GLY A 63 0.37 -9.93 6.51
CA GLY A 63 -0.80 -9.57 7.30
C GLY A 63 -0.44 -9.43 8.78
N ARG A 64 -1.34 -8.87 9.58
CA ARG A 64 -1.20 -8.71 11.04
C ARG A 64 -2.28 -9.53 11.74
N LYS A 65 -1.87 -10.43 12.64
CA LYS A 65 -2.81 -11.34 13.31
C LYS A 65 -3.88 -10.60 14.12
N ASP A 66 -3.48 -9.56 14.82
CA ASP A 66 -4.33 -8.91 15.82
C ASP A 66 -5.19 -7.77 15.26
N THR A 67 -4.88 -7.26 14.06
CA THR A 67 -5.54 -6.06 13.51
C THR A 67 -6.11 -6.22 12.11
N ASN A 68 -5.87 -7.38 11.44
CA ASN A 68 -6.37 -7.64 10.09
C ASN A 68 -7.54 -8.64 10.08
N GLU A 69 -8.63 -8.27 10.74
CA GLU A 69 -9.81 -9.13 10.91
C GLU A 69 -10.51 -9.48 9.60
N LEU A 70 -10.73 -8.48 8.71
CA LEU A 70 -11.38 -8.69 7.42
C LEU A 70 -10.50 -9.53 6.49
N LEU A 71 -9.19 -9.30 6.51
CA LEU A 71 -8.24 -10.09 5.73
C LEU A 71 -8.27 -11.56 6.18
N ILE A 72 -8.18 -11.82 7.48
CA ILE A 72 -8.23 -13.19 8.04
C ILE A 72 -9.55 -13.86 7.70
N LYS A 73 -10.68 -13.15 7.82
CA LYS A 73 -12.00 -13.65 7.43
C LYS A 73 -12.04 -14.00 5.94
N LEU A 74 -11.50 -13.14 5.08
CA LEU A 74 -11.45 -13.37 3.62
C LEU A 74 -10.58 -14.58 3.27
N LEU A 75 -9.41 -14.73 3.92
CA LEU A 75 -8.52 -15.88 3.70
C LEU A 75 -9.22 -17.20 4.07
N LYS A 76 -9.91 -17.24 5.23
CA LYS A 76 -10.70 -18.40 5.66
C LYS A 76 -11.84 -18.71 4.68
N GLU A 77 -12.56 -17.69 4.23
CA GLU A 77 -13.69 -17.82 3.30
C GLU A 77 -13.26 -18.36 1.93
N LEU A 78 -12.06 -18.03 1.48
CA LEU A 78 -11.48 -18.48 0.22
C LEU A 78 -10.64 -19.76 0.34
N ASP A 79 -10.60 -20.37 1.51
CA ASP A 79 -9.75 -21.55 1.79
C ASP A 79 -8.29 -21.31 1.42
N ILE A 80 -7.72 -20.24 1.97
CA ILE A 80 -6.33 -19.86 1.78
C ILE A 80 -5.57 -20.04 3.10
N ASN A 81 -4.68 -21.01 3.13
CA ASN A 81 -3.81 -21.23 4.27
C ASN A 81 -2.74 -20.14 4.35
N TYR A 82 -2.40 -19.76 5.56
CA TYR A 82 -1.30 -18.86 5.90
C TYR A 82 -0.53 -19.41 7.11
N THR A 83 0.72 -19.02 7.25
CA THR A 83 1.52 -19.29 8.44
C THR A 83 1.69 -18.01 9.25
N SER A 84 1.95 -18.14 10.54
CA SER A 84 2.23 -17.00 11.41
C SER A 84 3.62 -17.10 12.01
N PHE A 85 4.25 -15.96 12.24
CA PHE A 85 5.54 -15.86 12.91
C PHE A 85 5.60 -14.58 13.73
N VAL A 86 6.38 -14.60 14.81
CA VAL A 86 6.64 -13.41 15.60
C VAL A 86 7.74 -12.61 14.90
N VAL A 87 7.49 -11.32 14.69
CA VAL A 87 8.47 -10.42 14.10
C VAL A 87 9.53 -10.11 15.13
N ASP A 88 10.76 -10.36 14.75
CA ASP A 88 11.95 -9.92 15.47
C ASP A 88 12.67 -8.89 14.62
N MET A 89 12.99 -7.74 15.20
CA MET A 89 13.57 -6.60 14.50
C MET A 89 14.93 -6.26 15.10
N HIS A 90 15.92 -6.23 14.25
CA HIS A 90 17.29 -5.88 14.60
C HIS A 90 17.71 -4.54 14.00
N TYR A 91 18.80 -4.01 14.50
CA TYR A 91 19.43 -2.78 14.02
C TYR A 91 20.86 -3.06 13.59
N SER A 92 21.26 -2.50 12.44
CA SER A 92 22.66 -2.50 12.05
C SER A 92 23.50 -1.77 13.13
N LYS A 93 24.69 -2.32 13.41
CA LYS A 93 25.68 -1.68 14.29
C LYS A 93 26.17 -0.31 13.77
N GLN A 94 25.89 0.03 12.51
CA GLN A 94 26.20 1.32 11.92
C GLN A 94 25.22 2.43 12.34
N ILE A 95 24.09 2.10 12.97
CA ILE A 95 23.18 3.09 13.55
C ILE A 95 23.72 3.50 14.92
N LYS A 96 24.13 4.76 15.03
CA LYS A 96 24.77 5.29 16.25
C LYS A 96 23.80 5.46 17.43
N ASN A 97 22.55 5.81 17.13
CA ASN A 97 21.54 6.09 18.15
C ASN A 97 20.22 5.42 17.80
N VAL A 98 19.91 4.33 18.46
CA VAL A 98 18.64 3.63 18.35
C VAL A 98 17.75 4.09 19.49
N ILE A 99 16.55 4.56 19.17
CA ILE A 99 15.54 4.96 20.16
C ILE A 99 14.37 4.00 20.18
N ASN A 100 13.67 3.95 21.30
CA ASN A 100 12.46 3.16 21.43
C ASN A 100 11.25 3.91 20.80
N VAL A 101 10.90 3.56 19.58
CA VAL A 101 9.79 4.17 18.83
C VAL A 101 8.48 4.18 19.61
N LYS A 102 8.16 3.08 20.31
CA LYS A 102 6.93 2.96 21.11
C LYS A 102 6.87 3.94 22.27
N GLU A 103 8.00 4.12 22.98
CA GLU A 103 8.07 5.09 24.09
C GLU A 103 7.88 6.53 23.59
N TYR A 104 8.47 6.87 22.44
CA TYR A 104 8.28 8.19 21.85
C TYR A 104 6.83 8.42 21.42
N LEU A 105 6.15 7.42 20.87
CA LEU A 105 4.72 7.52 20.54
C LEU A 105 3.85 7.71 21.79
N ILE A 106 4.12 6.99 22.87
CA ILE A 106 3.42 7.16 24.16
C ILE A 106 3.63 8.58 24.69
N LYS A 107 4.86 9.09 24.62
CA LYS A 107 5.20 10.46 25.04
C LYS A 107 4.44 11.51 24.20
N LEU A 108 4.43 11.35 22.87
CA LEU A 108 3.70 12.25 21.96
C LEU A 108 2.19 12.19 22.18
N ARG A 109 1.60 11.01 22.37
CA ARG A 109 0.18 10.85 22.72
C ARG A 109 -0.15 11.55 24.05
N THR A 110 0.73 11.42 25.04
CA THR A 110 0.57 12.10 26.34
C THR A 110 0.57 13.61 26.19
N ILE A 111 1.46 14.16 25.34
CA ILE A 111 1.49 15.60 25.02
C ILE A 111 0.23 16.01 24.28
N TYR A 112 -0.14 15.27 23.23
CA TYR A 112 -1.32 15.56 22.39
C TYR A 112 -2.62 15.59 23.21
N ASN A 113 -2.79 14.64 24.14
CA ASN A 113 -4.00 14.54 24.97
C ASN A 113 -4.13 15.65 26.04
N LYS A 114 -3.08 16.45 26.28
CA LYS A 114 -3.16 17.62 27.19
C LYS A 114 -3.81 18.83 26.53
N TYR A 115 -3.92 18.85 25.21
CA TYR A 115 -4.57 19.96 24.51
C TYR A 115 -6.08 19.89 24.65
N LYS A 116 -6.71 20.98 25.11
CA LYS A 116 -8.16 21.14 25.10
C LYS A 116 -8.72 21.17 23.66
N ASN A 117 -7.98 21.81 22.77
CA ASN A 117 -8.22 21.87 21.33
C ASN A 117 -6.97 21.33 20.63
N PRO A 118 -6.89 20.05 20.33
CA PRO A 118 -5.71 19.45 19.73
C PRO A 118 -5.37 20.10 18.37
N PRO A 119 -4.08 20.33 18.08
CA PRO A 119 -3.68 20.99 16.85
C PRO A 119 -3.87 20.05 15.65
N SER A 120 -4.37 20.58 14.53
CA SER A 120 -4.37 19.93 13.24
C SER A 120 -3.10 20.33 12.49
N VAL A 121 -2.07 19.53 12.60
CA VAL A 121 -0.73 19.74 12.01
C VAL A 121 -0.15 18.41 11.54
N THR A 122 0.94 18.47 10.76
CA THR A 122 1.64 17.25 10.35
C THR A 122 2.37 16.61 11.54
N PHE A 123 2.52 15.28 11.51
CA PHE A 123 3.25 14.55 12.55
C PHE A 123 4.68 15.08 12.75
N LYS A 124 5.42 15.33 11.66
CA LYS A 124 6.77 15.89 11.74
C LYS A 124 6.78 17.24 12.47
N LYS A 125 5.85 18.14 12.13
CA LYS A 125 5.77 19.46 12.77
C LYS A 125 5.52 19.31 14.27
N PHE A 126 4.54 18.51 14.65
CA PHE A 126 4.22 18.24 16.05
C PHE A 126 5.39 17.61 16.82
N PHE A 127 6.04 16.61 16.21
CA PHE A 127 7.19 15.95 16.84
C PHE A 127 8.35 16.92 17.09
N VAL A 128 8.74 17.69 16.04
CA VAL A 128 9.87 18.62 16.13
C VAL A 128 9.62 19.75 17.13
N GLU A 129 8.39 20.25 17.18
CA GLU A 129 7.98 21.31 18.12
C GLU A 129 8.14 20.87 19.60
N HIS A 130 7.83 19.61 19.90
CA HIS A 130 7.79 19.12 21.28
C HIS A 130 9.05 18.37 21.73
N LEU A 131 9.75 17.71 20.80
CA LEU A 131 10.88 16.85 21.14
C LEU A 131 12.19 17.21 20.42
N GLY A 132 12.13 18.09 19.42
CA GLY A 132 13.31 18.57 18.70
C GLY A 132 13.59 17.80 17.41
N LEU A 133 14.38 18.44 16.54
CA LEU A 133 14.72 17.89 15.20
C LEU A 133 15.69 16.70 15.29
N LYS A 134 16.59 16.70 16.26
CA LYS A 134 17.56 15.61 16.45
C LYS A 134 16.83 14.31 16.78
N GLU A 135 15.94 14.35 17.77
CA GLU A 135 15.12 13.22 18.20
C GLU A 135 14.18 12.75 17.08
N TYR A 136 13.64 13.67 16.27
CA TYR A 136 12.86 13.31 15.10
C TYR A 136 13.68 12.50 14.07
N ASN A 137 14.91 12.91 13.79
CA ASN A 137 15.80 12.19 12.88
C ASN A 137 16.15 10.79 13.40
N ASP A 138 16.46 10.69 14.71
CA ASP A 138 16.71 9.40 15.36
C ASP A 138 15.46 8.50 15.32
N PHE A 139 14.27 9.09 15.48
CA PHE A 139 12.99 8.38 15.36
C PHE A 139 12.76 7.83 13.95
N VAL A 140 12.99 8.63 12.90
CA VAL A 140 12.86 8.19 11.50
C VAL A 140 13.80 7.04 11.20
N ILE A 141 15.06 7.13 11.64
CA ILE A 141 16.04 6.05 11.46
C ILE A 141 15.57 4.79 12.20
N SER A 142 15.17 4.91 13.47
CA SER A 142 14.81 3.77 14.32
C SER A 142 13.50 3.11 13.90
N SER A 143 12.54 3.86 13.37
CA SER A 143 11.30 3.31 12.81
C SER A 143 11.49 2.65 11.43
N GLY A 144 12.54 3.05 10.70
CA GLY A 144 12.82 2.60 9.33
C GLY A 144 11.78 3.06 8.29
N TYR A 145 11.02 4.12 8.60
CA TYR A 145 10.02 4.73 7.70
C TYR A 145 10.06 6.25 7.80
N SER A 146 9.59 6.92 6.75
CA SER A 146 9.39 8.37 6.72
C SER A 146 8.01 8.77 6.18
N ASP A 147 7.20 7.80 5.80
CA ASP A 147 5.93 7.99 5.10
C ASP A 147 4.86 8.69 5.95
N TYR A 148 4.96 8.64 7.27
CA TYR A 148 4.10 9.35 8.22
C TYR A 148 4.44 10.84 8.41
N ALA A 149 5.54 11.33 7.86
CA ALA A 149 6.08 12.67 8.19
C ALA A 149 5.09 13.82 7.93
N ASN A 150 4.40 13.76 6.79
CA ASN A 150 3.47 14.80 6.34
C ASN A 150 2.00 14.48 6.67
N GLU A 151 1.74 13.34 7.25
CA GLU A 151 0.41 12.90 7.65
C GLU A 151 -0.10 13.68 8.86
N ASP A 152 -1.44 13.79 8.98
CA ASP A 152 -2.11 14.33 10.16
C ASP A 152 -1.61 13.68 11.45
N VAL A 153 -1.21 14.49 12.41
CA VAL A 153 -0.64 14.01 13.69
C VAL A 153 -1.58 13.04 14.41
N TYR A 154 -2.89 13.30 14.40
CA TYR A 154 -3.88 12.42 15.04
C TYR A 154 -3.93 11.05 14.37
N GLU A 155 -3.92 11.03 13.03
CA GLU A 155 -3.93 9.77 12.28
C GLU A 155 -2.68 8.94 12.58
N VAL A 156 -1.49 9.56 12.60
CA VAL A 156 -0.25 8.85 12.94
C VAL A 156 -0.25 8.33 14.37
N LEU A 157 -0.67 9.15 15.32
CA LEU A 157 -0.66 8.75 16.74
C LEU A 157 -1.62 7.60 17.05
N TYR A 158 -2.76 7.47 16.33
CA TYR A 158 -3.82 6.54 16.71
C TYR A 158 -4.19 5.49 15.67
N TYR A 159 -3.86 5.69 14.39
CA TYR A 159 -4.33 4.82 13.30
C TYR A 159 -3.23 4.26 12.40
N TYR A 160 -2.06 4.87 12.34
CA TYR A 160 -0.93 4.40 11.52
C TYR A 160 -0.40 3.02 11.96
N GLN A 161 -0.65 2.61 13.21
CA GLN A 161 -0.22 1.33 13.79
C GLN A 161 1.32 1.19 13.83
N MET A 162 2.00 2.25 14.22
CA MET A 162 3.47 2.31 14.27
C MET A 162 4.06 1.36 15.32
N GLU A 163 3.24 0.83 16.23
CA GLU A 163 3.64 -0.21 17.19
C GLU A 163 4.16 -1.48 16.52
N ASP A 164 3.72 -1.74 15.27
CA ASP A 164 4.19 -2.88 14.49
C ASP A 164 5.61 -2.70 13.93
N ASN A 165 6.18 -1.48 14.05
CA ASN A 165 7.58 -1.21 13.70
C ASN A 165 8.53 -1.54 14.87
N ALA A 166 8.15 -2.50 15.69
CA ALA A 166 8.92 -3.03 16.81
C ALA A 166 8.88 -4.55 16.79
N SER A 167 9.70 -5.21 17.60
CA SER A 167 9.65 -6.67 17.79
C SER A 167 8.40 -7.10 18.59
N GLY A 168 8.02 -8.36 18.47
CA GLY A 168 7.06 -9.01 19.36
C GLY A 168 5.63 -9.12 18.86
N TRP A 169 5.29 -8.57 17.70
CA TRP A 169 3.97 -8.75 17.09
C TRP A 169 3.91 -9.94 16.14
N THR A 170 2.72 -10.46 15.88
CA THR A 170 2.54 -11.64 15.04
C THR A 170 2.17 -11.27 13.60
N ALA A 171 3.07 -11.56 12.68
CA ALA A 171 2.85 -11.43 11.24
C ALA A 171 2.22 -12.69 10.64
N LEU A 172 1.49 -12.50 9.54
CA LEU A 172 0.91 -13.56 8.71
C LEU A 172 1.64 -13.60 7.37
N ASN A 173 2.27 -14.72 7.07
CA ASN A 173 2.84 -14.99 5.76
C ASN A 173 1.74 -15.53 4.84
N ILE A 174 1.39 -14.78 3.82
CA ILE A 174 0.23 -15.00 2.96
C ILE A 174 0.69 -15.17 1.52
N SER A 175 0.16 -16.15 0.82
CA SER A 175 0.29 -16.24 -0.63
C SER A 175 -0.66 -15.25 -1.32
N TRP A 176 -0.18 -14.02 -1.52
CA TRP A 176 -0.96 -12.95 -2.12
C TRP A 176 -1.44 -13.28 -3.53
N SER A 177 -0.59 -13.93 -4.33
CA SER A 177 -0.98 -14.39 -5.68
C SER A 177 -2.10 -15.41 -5.64
N LYS A 178 -2.14 -16.30 -4.63
CA LYS A 178 -3.25 -17.23 -4.42
C LYS A 178 -4.54 -16.50 -4.05
N LEU A 179 -4.45 -15.44 -3.24
CA LEU A 179 -5.60 -14.61 -2.89
C LEU A 179 -6.19 -13.94 -4.14
N VAL A 180 -5.35 -13.31 -4.96
CA VAL A 180 -5.77 -12.69 -6.24
C VAL A 180 -6.42 -13.75 -7.15
N TYR A 181 -5.77 -14.89 -7.33
CA TYR A 181 -6.28 -16.00 -8.15
C TYR A 181 -7.67 -16.46 -7.70
N LYS A 182 -7.84 -16.72 -6.40
CA LYS A 182 -9.11 -17.19 -5.83
C LYS A 182 -10.22 -16.14 -5.97
N LEU A 183 -9.92 -14.86 -5.78
CA LEU A 183 -10.88 -13.78 -6.02
C LEU A 183 -11.30 -13.73 -7.49
N CYS A 184 -10.36 -13.74 -8.43
CA CYS A 184 -10.66 -13.76 -9.86
C CYS A 184 -11.49 -15.00 -10.28
N GLN A 185 -11.19 -16.16 -9.72
CA GLN A 185 -11.96 -17.39 -9.95
C GLN A 185 -13.42 -17.24 -9.47
N LYS A 186 -13.64 -16.64 -8.29
CA LYS A 186 -14.99 -16.41 -7.75
C LYS A 186 -15.77 -15.34 -8.50
N ILE A 187 -15.10 -14.31 -9.01
CA ILE A 187 -15.69 -13.25 -9.84
C ILE A 187 -16.03 -13.78 -11.23
N GLY A 188 -15.23 -14.70 -11.75
CA GLY A 188 -15.23 -15.18 -13.13
C GLY A 188 -14.34 -14.34 -14.02
N TYR A 189 -13.31 -14.94 -14.64
CA TYR A 189 -12.31 -14.24 -15.47
C TYR A 189 -12.92 -13.46 -16.64
N GLN A 190 -14.05 -13.92 -17.20
CA GLN A 190 -14.79 -13.24 -18.26
C GLN A 190 -15.35 -11.88 -17.85
N ASN A 191 -15.43 -11.60 -16.57
CA ASN A 191 -15.89 -10.33 -16.01
C ASN A 191 -14.74 -9.34 -15.74
N ILE A 192 -13.49 -9.66 -16.12
CA ILE A 192 -12.31 -8.85 -15.87
C ILE A 192 -11.62 -8.57 -17.21
N ILE A 193 -11.41 -7.30 -17.54
CA ILE A 193 -10.66 -6.88 -18.72
C ILE A 193 -9.40 -6.15 -18.24
N THR A 194 -8.23 -6.71 -18.57
CA THR A 194 -6.92 -6.10 -18.33
C THR A 194 -6.48 -5.24 -19.51
N SER A 195 -5.41 -4.45 -19.34
CA SER A 195 -4.93 -3.47 -20.33
C SER A 195 -6.05 -2.53 -20.81
N ALA A 196 -6.97 -2.20 -19.90
CA ALA A 196 -8.17 -1.40 -20.09
C ALA A 196 -8.15 -0.21 -19.14
N LYS A 197 -7.52 0.89 -19.56
CA LYS A 197 -7.37 2.09 -18.74
C LYS A 197 -8.59 2.99 -18.93
N VAL A 198 -9.36 3.19 -17.87
CA VAL A 198 -10.44 4.17 -17.86
C VAL A 198 -9.83 5.58 -17.84
N GLU A 199 -10.18 6.38 -18.85
CA GLU A 199 -9.67 7.74 -19.00
C GLU A 199 -10.64 8.79 -18.47
N ASN A 200 -11.95 8.53 -18.59
CA ASN A 200 -13.01 9.44 -18.15
C ASN A 200 -14.29 8.68 -17.77
N ILE A 201 -15.06 9.27 -16.87
CA ILE A 201 -16.37 8.81 -16.40
C ILE A 201 -17.35 9.97 -16.53
N ASN A 202 -18.36 9.82 -17.37
CA ASN A 202 -19.39 10.83 -17.60
C ASN A 202 -20.74 10.31 -17.13
N LYS A 203 -21.45 11.09 -16.32
CA LYS A 203 -22.85 10.83 -16.02
C LYS A 203 -23.73 11.25 -17.17
N LEU A 204 -24.70 10.42 -17.54
CA LEU A 204 -25.66 10.66 -18.59
C LEU A 204 -26.99 11.19 -18.05
N ILE A 205 -27.86 11.65 -18.94
CA ILE A 205 -29.16 12.25 -18.57
C ILE A 205 -30.07 11.26 -17.82
N ASP A 206 -29.98 9.98 -18.15
CA ASP A 206 -30.72 8.87 -17.51
C ASP A 206 -30.11 8.40 -16.19
N ASN A 207 -29.14 9.16 -15.63
CA ASN A 207 -28.35 8.84 -14.45
C ASN A 207 -27.42 7.63 -14.59
N SER A 208 -27.30 7.01 -15.75
CA SER A 208 -26.26 6.01 -16.02
C SER A 208 -24.91 6.66 -16.28
N PHE A 209 -23.87 5.86 -16.42
CA PHE A 209 -22.50 6.32 -16.62
C PHE A 209 -21.91 5.78 -17.91
N GLN A 210 -21.19 6.65 -18.63
CA GLN A 210 -20.35 6.29 -19.78
C GLN A 210 -18.88 6.35 -19.35
N LEU A 211 -18.17 5.24 -19.53
CA LEU A 211 -16.73 5.14 -19.26
C LEU A 211 -15.95 5.08 -20.57
N THR A 212 -15.13 6.12 -20.80
CA THR A 212 -14.18 6.12 -21.92
C THR A 212 -12.93 5.38 -21.50
N THR A 213 -12.58 4.33 -22.24
CA THR A 213 -11.52 3.38 -21.87
C THR A 213 -10.56 3.18 -23.04
N THR A 214 -9.25 3.27 -22.76
CA THR A 214 -8.18 2.93 -23.70
C THR A 214 -7.79 1.46 -23.50
N ILE A 215 -7.97 0.65 -24.54
CA ILE A 215 -7.62 -0.77 -24.55
C ILE A 215 -6.29 -0.97 -25.28
N ASN A 216 -5.37 -1.75 -24.68
CA ASN A 216 -4.05 -2.06 -25.23
C ASN A 216 -3.28 -0.82 -25.71
N GLN A 217 -3.45 0.32 -25.00
CA GLN A 217 -2.78 1.61 -25.22
C GLN A 217 -3.16 2.36 -26.53
N ASN A 218 -3.98 1.82 -27.41
CA ASN A 218 -4.25 2.44 -28.72
C ASN A 218 -5.70 2.42 -29.18
N LYS A 219 -6.59 1.65 -28.55
CA LYS A 219 -7.98 1.52 -28.97
C LYS A 219 -8.94 2.11 -27.94
N THR A 220 -9.67 3.13 -28.30
CA THR A 220 -10.73 3.68 -27.46
C THR A 220 -11.99 2.82 -27.55
N LYS A 221 -12.58 2.52 -26.39
CA LYS A 221 -13.84 1.81 -26.24
C LYS A 221 -14.71 2.49 -25.19
N MET A 222 -16.01 2.55 -25.44
CA MET A 222 -17.02 3.04 -24.51
C MET A 222 -17.69 1.87 -23.80
N TYR A 223 -17.86 1.99 -22.48
CA TYR A 223 -18.64 1.10 -21.64
C TYR A 223 -19.72 1.89 -20.93
N TYR A 224 -20.83 1.26 -20.62
CA TYR A 224 -21.98 1.90 -19.97
C TYR A 224 -22.40 1.10 -18.74
N SER A 225 -22.80 1.78 -17.67
CA SER A 225 -23.28 1.12 -16.45
C SER A 225 -24.22 1.99 -15.64
N ASN A 226 -25.05 1.35 -14.84
CA ASN A 226 -25.92 2.04 -13.88
C ASN A 226 -25.15 2.58 -12.67
N LYS A 227 -24.08 1.89 -12.26
CA LYS A 227 -23.26 2.25 -11.10
C LYS A 227 -21.78 2.04 -11.39
N VAL A 228 -20.94 2.79 -10.68
CA VAL A 228 -19.48 2.70 -10.80
C VAL A 228 -18.84 2.59 -9.40
N ILE A 229 -17.88 1.69 -9.27
CA ILE A 229 -16.96 1.67 -8.12
C ILE A 229 -15.57 2.01 -8.63
N ILE A 230 -14.96 3.04 -8.03
CA ILE A 230 -13.60 3.46 -8.34
C ILE A 230 -12.68 2.91 -7.26
N ALA A 231 -11.84 1.95 -7.63
CA ALA A 231 -10.91 1.22 -6.77
C ALA A 231 -9.47 1.44 -7.25
N THR A 232 -9.10 2.72 -7.42
CA THR A 232 -7.82 3.14 -8.00
C THR A 232 -7.03 3.98 -6.99
N ARG A 233 -5.75 4.23 -7.29
CA ARG A 233 -4.95 5.19 -6.52
C ARG A 233 -5.51 6.60 -6.65
N ILE A 234 -5.25 7.44 -5.65
CA ILE A 234 -5.79 8.81 -5.54
C ILE A 234 -5.57 9.67 -6.78
N SER A 235 -4.44 9.56 -7.48
CA SER A 235 -4.16 10.34 -8.69
C SER A 235 -5.16 10.10 -9.81
N SER A 236 -5.76 8.91 -9.90
CA SER A 236 -6.84 8.62 -10.85
C SER A 236 -8.17 9.21 -10.36
N VAL A 237 -8.47 9.11 -9.07
CA VAL A 237 -9.66 9.71 -8.47
C VAL A 237 -9.67 11.23 -8.66
N GLN A 238 -8.53 11.90 -8.41
CA GLN A 238 -8.35 13.34 -8.66
C GLN A 238 -8.58 13.72 -10.13
N LYS A 239 -8.17 12.85 -11.06
CA LYS A 239 -8.41 13.05 -12.50
C LYS A 239 -9.90 12.93 -12.87
N PHE A 240 -10.61 11.97 -12.27
CA PHE A 240 -12.04 11.78 -12.52
C PHE A 240 -12.89 12.91 -11.91
N PHE A 241 -12.45 13.46 -10.76
CA PHE A 241 -13.16 14.49 -10.01
C PHE A 241 -12.32 15.75 -9.76
N PRO A 242 -11.87 16.47 -10.81
CA PRO A 242 -10.92 17.59 -10.64
C PRO A 242 -11.51 18.78 -9.89
N ARG A 243 -12.84 18.85 -9.79
CA ARG A 243 -13.56 19.93 -9.07
C ARG A 243 -13.76 19.64 -7.57
N LEU A 244 -13.65 18.38 -7.15
CA LEU A 244 -13.83 17.98 -5.76
C LEU A 244 -12.53 18.21 -4.98
N LYS A 245 -12.50 19.26 -4.17
CA LYS A 245 -11.30 19.65 -3.41
C LYS A 245 -10.88 18.61 -2.37
N ILE A 246 -11.83 17.81 -1.86
CA ILE A 246 -11.57 16.79 -0.85
C ILE A 246 -10.43 15.81 -1.25
N TYR A 247 -10.35 15.45 -2.52
CA TYR A 247 -9.30 14.54 -2.99
C TYR A 247 -7.90 15.17 -3.05
N LYS A 248 -7.79 16.51 -2.98
CA LYS A 248 -6.51 17.21 -2.91
C LYS A 248 -5.85 17.07 -1.53
N GLU A 249 -6.62 16.73 -0.50
CA GLU A 249 -6.16 16.51 0.87
C GLU A 249 -5.71 15.04 1.10
N ILE A 250 -5.74 14.20 0.05
CA ILE A 250 -5.26 12.83 0.06
C ILE A 250 -4.06 12.73 -0.87
N HIS A 251 -2.92 12.30 -0.35
CA HIS A 251 -1.67 12.23 -1.10
C HIS A 251 -1.16 10.80 -1.21
N GLY A 252 -0.55 10.51 -2.37
CA GLY A 252 0.20 9.29 -2.56
C GLY A 252 1.68 9.53 -2.36
N GLN A 253 2.40 8.50 -1.91
CA GLN A 253 3.84 8.55 -1.70
C GLN A 253 4.55 7.29 -2.20
N PRO A 254 5.80 7.43 -2.69
CA PRO A 254 6.51 6.34 -3.33
C PRO A 254 7.05 5.32 -2.32
N PHE A 255 7.08 4.07 -2.75
CA PHE A 255 7.76 2.96 -2.09
C PHE A 255 8.60 2.15 -3.08
N LEU A 256 9.70 1.60 -2.61
CA LEU A 256 10.59 0.77 -3.41
C LEU A 256 11.08 -0.45 -2.62
N TYR A 257 10.97 -1.61 -3.26
CA TYR A 257 11.65 -2.84 -2.85
C TYR A 257 12.74 -3.17 -3.86
N ILE A 258 13.94 -3.46 -3.38
CA ILE A 258 15.02 -4.04 -4.17
C ILE A 258 15.39 -5.39 -3.55
N TYR A 259 15.28 -6.42 -4.35
CA TYR A 259 15.74 -7.76 -4.01
C TYR A 259 17.08 -8.05 -4.70
N ALA A 260 17.97 -8.72 -3.99
CA ALA A 260 19.24 -9.16 -4.52
C ALA A 260 19.45 -10.65 -4.31
N LYS A 261 20.02 -11.29 -5.32
CA LYS A 261 20.62 -12.62 -5.24
C LYS A 261 22.12 -12.46 -5.08
N PHE A 262 22.67 -12.98 -3.99
CA PHE A 262 24.10 -12.96 -3.71
C PHE A 262 24.78 -14.27 -4.12
N ASP A 263 26.10 -14.21 -4.39
CA ASP A 263 26.92 -15.40 -4.51
C ASP A 263 27.12 -16.10 -3.16
N LYS A 264 27.76 -17.25 -3.14
CA LYS A 264 27.92 -18.08 -1.93
C LYS A 264 28.68 -17.34 -0.83
N GLN A 265 29.82 -16.74 -1.16
CA GLN A 265 30.69 -16.07 -0.18
C GLN A 265 29.99 -14.85 0.44
N SER A 266 29.36 -14.02 -0.38
CA SER A 266 28.58 -12.86 0.09
C SER A 266 27.38 -13.27 0.93
N SER A 267 26.71 -14.38 0.57
CA SER A 267 25.60 -14.93 1.33
C SER A 267 26.03 -15.38 2.74
N GLU A 268 27.20 -15.98 2.87
CA GLU A 268 27.76 -16.38 4.17
C GLU A 268 28.04 -15.16 5.06
N LEU A 269 28.57 -14.06 4.49
CA LEU A 269 28.83 -12.81 5.22
C LEU A 269 27.51 -12.15 5.67
N ILE A 270 26.56 -11.97 4.76
CA ILE A 270 25.31 -11.25 5.04
C ILE A 270 24.46 -12.02 6.03
N SER A 271 24.41 -13.34 5.97
CA SER A 271 23.61 -14.19 6.87
C SER A 271 24.00 -14.08 8.35
N GLN A 272 25.22 -13.62 8.65
CA GLN A 272 25.66 -13.35 10.01
C GLN A 272 25.19 -12.00 10.55
N LEU A 273 24.85 -11.04 9.67
CA LEU A 273 24.50 -9.66 10.01
C LEU A 273 23.01 -9.38 9.84
N VAL A 274 22.35 -10.03 8.88
CA VAL A 274 20.94 -9.87 8.56
C VAL A 274 20.24 -11.21 8.73
N THR A 275 19.95 -11.55 9.98
CA THR A 275 19.29 -12.82 10.37
C THR A 275 17.77 -12.72 10.33
N THR A 276 17.24 -11.49 10.45
CA THR A 276 15.82 -11.18 10.46
C THR A 276 15.59 -9.79 9.87
N TYR A 277 14.40 -9.23 10.06
CA TYR A 277 14.08 -7.85 9.70
C TYR A 277 15.07 -6.88 10.35
N THR A 278 15.91 -6.25 9.55
CA THR A 278 17.02 -5.42 10.03
C THR A 278 16.90 -3.99 9.52
N ILE A 279 16.80 -3.03 10.43
CA ILE A 279 16.90 -1.61 10.14
C ILE A 279 18.36 -1.26 9.87
N VAL A 280 18.59 -0.54 8.78
CA VAL A 280 19.94 -0.11 8.37
C VAL A 280 19.96 1.40 8.10
N PRO A 281 21.10 2.09 8.29
CA PRO A 281 21.20 3.52 8.00
C PRO A 281 21.24 3.77 6.49
N GLY A 282 21.02 5.03 6.08
CA GLY A 282 21.16 5.48 4.71
C GLY A 282 19.95 5.18 3.83
N LEU A 283 20.20 4.98 2.53
CA LEU A 283 19.14 4.90 1.52
C LEU A 283 18.31 3.60 1.58
N LEU A 284 18.89 2.53 2.07
CA LEU A 284 18.25 1.20 2.07
C LEU A 284 17.11 1.08 3.08
N GLN A 285 17.19 1.79 4.19
CA GLN A 285 16.29 1.81 5.35
C GLN A 285 16.13 0.44 6.03
N LYS A 286 15.82 -0.62 5.29
CA LYS A 286 15.57 -1.97 5.82
C LYS A 286 16.09 -3.07 4.91
N MET A 287 16.55 -4.16 5.55
CA MET A 287 16.93 -5.40 4.87
C MET A 287 16.18 -6.59 5.49
N ILE A 288 15.70 -7.51 4.66
CA ILE A 288 14.90 -8.67 5.09
C ILE A 288 15.40 -9.92 4.37
N PRO A 289 15.77 -11.01 5.10
CA PRO A 289 16.16 -12.26 4.47
C PRO A 289 14.92 -13.01 3.94
N PHE A 290 15.04 -13.60 2.75
CA PHE A 290 14.05 -14.53 2.17
C PHE A 290 14.61 -15.95 2.11
N SER A 291 15.92 -16.08 1.90
CA SER A 291 16.68 -17.31 2.03
C SER A 291 18.14 -17.00 2.33
N LYS A 292 18.99 -18.04 2.38
CA LYS A 292 20.44 -17.84 2.61
C LYS A 292 21.11 -16.92 1.57
N SER A 293 20.52 -16.76 0.38
CA SER A 293 21.15 -16.02 -0.73
C SER A 293 20.25 -15.01 -1.41
N VAL A 294 18.99 -14.89 -1.01
CA VAL A 294 18.03 -13.90 -1.52
C VAL A 294 17.59 -13.01 -0.37
N TYR A 295 17.79 -11.72 -0.54
CA TYR A 295 17.44 -10.68 0.43
C TYR A 295 16.66 -9.57 -0.24
N MET A 296 15.66 -9.01 0.43
CA MET A 296 15.22 -7.65 0.16
C MET A 296 16.30 -6.74 0.75
N ILE A 297 17.09 -6.10 -0.08
CA ILE A 297 18.24 -5.27 0.36
C ILE A 297 17.87 -3.81 0.55
N ALA A 298 16.72 -3.40 0.01
CA ALA A 298 16.12 -2.10 0.29
C ALA A 298 14.61 -2.25 0.40
N TYR A 299 14.06 -1.72 1.48
CA TYR A 299 12.64 -1.44 1.65
C TYR A 299 12.54 0.00 2.12
N CYS A 300 12.28 0.90 1.20
CA CYS A 300 12.36 2.32 1.45
C CYS A 300 11.18 3.09 0.87
N ASP A 301 10.98 4.29 1.40
CA ASP A 301 9.90 5.19 1.05
C ASP A 301 10.40 6.59 0.65
N ASN A 302 9.50 7.41 0.17
CA ASN A 302 9.69 8.83 -0.11
C ASN A 302 10.99 9.13 -0.87
N LYS A 303 11.80 10.05 -0.36
CA LYS A 303 13.04 10.52 -1.01
C LYS A 303 14.02 9.38 -1.31
N ASN A 304 14.13 8.38 -0.44
CA ASN A 304 15.03 7.25 -0.65
C ASN A 304 14.54 6.38 -1.81
N ALA A 305 13.23 6.11 -1.89
CA ALA A 305 12.63 5.40 -3.01
C ALA A 305 12.80 6.16 -4.33
N GLU A 306 12.65 7.49 -4.33
CA GLU A 306 12.87 8.35 -5.50
C GLU A 306 14.34 8.35 -5.97
N ILE A 307 15.30 8.31 -5.05
CA ILE A 307 16.72 8.20 -5.39
C ILE A 307 17.03 6.82 -5.96
N LEU A 308 16.63 5.76 -5.24
CA LEU A 308 17.03 4.39 -5.58
C LEU A 308 16.36 3.85 -6.84
N GLN A 309 15.18 4.37 -7.24
CA GLN A 309 14.54 3.97 -8.49
C GLN A 309 15.43 4.17 -9.73
N ASN A 310 16.39 5.11 -9.67
CA ASN A 310 17.32 5.35 -10.79
C ASN A 310 18.35 4.21 -10.97
N TYR A 311 18.48 3.32 -9.98
CA TYR A 311 19.42 2.19 -9.96
C TYR A 311 18.72 0.83 -10.00
N LYS A 312 17.39 0.77 -10.17
CA LYS A 312 16.58 -0.45 -10.05
C LYS A 312 16.86 -1.53 -11.10
N GLU A 313 17.37 -1.15 -12.27
CA GLU A 313 17.64 -2.10 -13.35
C GLU A 313 18.78 -3.05 -13.01
N ASN A 314 18.64 -4.32 -13.38
CA ASN A 314 19.65 -5.36 -13.14
C ASN A 314 20.84 -5.24 -14.12
N THR A 315 21.66 -4.21 -13.94
CA THR A 315 22.90 -4.00 -14.69
C THR A 315 24.13 -4.21 -13.80
N PRO A 316 25.32 -4.53 -14.36
CA PRO A 316 26.56 -4.64 -13.57
C PRO A 316 26.87 -3.36 -12.76
N LYS A 317 26.63 -2.19 -13.34
CA LYS A 317 26.80 -0.89 -12.67
C LYS A 317 25.90 -0.76 -11.45
N ASN A 318 24.62 -1.10 -11.58
CA ASN A 318 23.65 -0.96 -10.50
C ASN A 318 23.85 -2.04 -9.42
N ARG A 319 24.23 -3.27 -9.79
CA ARG A 319 24.66 -4.27 -8.80
C ARG A 319 25.81 -3.75 -7.96
N ARG A 320 26.82 -3.18 -8.60
CA ARG A 320 27.97 -2.58 -7.90
C ARG A 320 27.58 -1.42 -6.99
N PHE A 321 26.64 -0.59 -7.41
CA PHE A 321 26.08 0.46 -6.56
C PHE A 321 25.46 -0.12 -5.30
N PHE A 322 24.59 -1.15 -5.43
CA PHE A 322 23.94 -1.76 -4.26
C PHE A 322 24.91 -2.57 -3.39
N GLU A 323 25.92 -3.21 -3.95
CA GLU A 323 27.00 -3.85 -3.18
C GLU A 323 27.61 -2.83 -2.19
N LYS A 324 28.01 -1.65 -2.67
CA LYS A 324 28.55 -0.57 -1.81
C LYS A 324 27.54 -0.11 -0.77
N GLN A 325 26.28 0.11 -1.15
CA GLN A 325 25.28 0.55 -0.20
C GLN A 325 25.05 -0.49 0.92
N VAL A 326 25.05 -1.77 0.62
CA VAL A 326 24.93 -2.85 1.60
C VAL A 326 26.19 -2.95 2.47
N GLU A 327 27.40 -2.86 1.86
CA GLU A 327 28.67 -2.86 2.58
C GLU A 327 28.72 -1.71 3.61
N GLU A 328 28.36 -0.48 3.21
CA GLU A 328 28.30 0.69 4.09
C GLU A 328 27.26 0.53 5.19
N ALA A 329 26.05 0.08 4.85
CA ALA A 329 24.94 -0.06 5.77
C ALA A 329 25.16 -1.13 6.85
N LEU A 330 25.98 -2.15 6.55
CA LEU A 330 26.28 -3.26 7.47
C LEU A 330 27.71 -3.18 8.07
N GLY A 331 28.57 -2.25 7.64
CA GLY A 331 29.95 -2.15 8.07
C GLY A 331 30.83 -3.29 7.52
N ILE A 332 30.51 -3.79 6.33
CA ILE A 332 31.30 -4.80 5.63
C ILE A 332 32.48 -4.13 4.90
N ILE A 333 33.60 -4.80 4.85
CA ILE A 333 34.79 -4.31 4.12
C ILE A 333 34.43 -4.05 2.66
N PRO A 334 34.78 -2.89 2.10
CA PRO A 334 34.49 -2.55 0.72
C PRO A 334 34.98 -3.58 -0.28
N ASN A 335 34.20 -3.85 -1.31
CA ASN A 335 34.46 -4.84 -2.37
C ASN A 335 34.42 -6.31 -1.92
N SER A 336 33.76 -6.60 -0.80
CA SER A 336 33.59 -7.96 -0.28
C SER A 336 32.32 -8.65 -0.79
N LEU A 337 31.35 -7.87 -1.28
CA LEU A 337 30.07 -8.39 -1.74
C LEU A 337 29.98 -8.52 -3.26
N LYS A 338 29.26 -9.52 -3.72
CA LYS A 338 28.91 -9.77 -5.12
C LYS A 338 27.45 -10.10 -5.27
N ILE A 339 26.71 -9.21 -5.91
CA ILE A 339 25.32 -9.40 -6.31
C ILE A 339 25.28 -10.02 -7.71
N LEU A 340 24.59 -11.15 -7.83
CA LEU A 340 24.40 -11.87 -9.09
C LEU A 340 23.22 -11.30 -9.89
N ALA A 341 22.17 -10.91 -9.21
CA ALA A 341 20.96 -10.36 -9.84
C ALA A 341 20.21 -9.40 -8.91
N LEU A 342 19.49 -8.45 -9.52
CA LEU A 342 18.56 -7.56 -8.86
C LEU A 342 17.15 -7.76 -9.40
N LYS A 343 16.15 -7.54 -8.54
CA LYS A 343 14.74 -7.42 -8.91
C LYS A 343 14.12 -6.28 -8.11
N ASP A 344 13.42 -5.39 -8.80
CA ASP A 344 12.76 -4.24 -8.19
C ASP A 344 11.24 -4.31 -8.23
N PHE A 345 10.61 -3.60 -7.29
CA PHE A 345 9.22 -3.21 -7.35
C PHE A 345 9.11 -1.75 -6.86
N TYR A 346 9.02 -0.84 -7.82
CA TYR A 346 8.83 0.59 -7.55
C TYR A 346 7.36 0.96 -7.73
N TRP A 347 6.79 1.52 -6.68
CA TRP A 347 5.43 2.05 -6.67
C TRP A 347 5.49 3.57 -6.52
N PRO A 348 5.25 4.37 -7.59
CA PRO A 348 5.21 5.84 -7.49
C PRO A 348 4.15 6.34 -6.48
N ILE A 349 3.11 5.53 -6.26
CA ILE A 349 2.14 5.65 -5.17
C ILE A 349 2.03 4.26 -4.53
N GLY A 350 2.82 4.04 -3.49
CA GLY A 350 2.86 2.80 -2.72
C GLY A 350 1.87 2.81 -1.56
N THR A 351 1.76 3.95 -0.87
CA THR A 351 0.78 4.20 0.20
C THR A 351 0.16 5.58 0.01
N HIS A 352 -0.88 5.88 0.81
CA HIS A 352 -1.49 7.20 0.87
C HIS A 352 -1.45 7.74 2.30
N TYR A 353 -1.60 9.06 2.44
CA TYR A 353 -1.78 9.73 3.73
C TYR A 353 -2.77 10.89 3.59
N TYR A 354 -3.34 11.31 4.71
CA TYR A 354 -4.18 12.49 4.82
C TYR A 354 -3.39 13.69 5.29
N GLU A 355 -3.61 14.85 4.65
CA GLU A 355 -3.23 16.12 5.25
C GLU A 355 -3.92 16.34 6.61
N PRO A 356 -3.36 17.25 7.45
CA PRO A 356 -4.04 17.69 8.66
C PRO A 356 -5.50 18.06 8.40
N LEU A 357 -6.44 17.51 9.20
CA LEU A 357 -7.87 17.70 9.00
C LEU A 357 -8.28 19.16 9.15
N ASP A 358 -9.03 19.68 8.20
CA ASP A 358 -9.68 20.98 8.35
C ASP A 358 -10.86 20.90 9.36
N LEU A 359 -10.57 21.23 10.62
CA LEU A 359 -11.55 21.19 11.73
C LEU A 359 -12.65 22.27 11.62
N LYS A 360 -12.55 23.23 10.67
CA LYS A 360 -13.63 24.15 10.35
C LYS A 360 -14.68 23.51 9.45
N LYS A 361 -14.26 22.52 8.66
CA LYS A 361 -15.12 21.82 7.69
C LYS A 361 -15.64 20.49 8.22
N TYR A 362 -14.82 19.73 8.95
CA TYR A 362 -15.14 18.39 9.42
C TYR A 362 -15.02 18.28 10.94
N VAL A 363 -15.99 17.63 11.58
CA VAL A 363 -15.93 17.33 13.02
C VAL A 363 -14.87 16.27 13.31
N ASN A 364 -14.69 15.32 12.39
CA ASN A 364 -13.72 14.26 12.53
C ASN A 364 -13.36 13.62 11.17
N ARG A 365 -12.31 12.81 11.13
CA ARG A 365 -11.84 12.15 9.91
C ARG A 365 -12.85 11.15 9.31
N ASN A 366 -13.77 10.59 10.09
CA ASN A 366 -14.77 9.67 9.54
C ASN A 366 -15.76 10.38 8.62
N GLU A 367 -16.12 11.63 8.92
CA GLU A 367 -16.97 12.46 8.03
C GLU A 367 -16.24 12.77 6.72
N PHE A 368 -14.97 13.15 6.80
CA PHE A 368 -14.12 13.34 5.63
C PHE A 368 -14.07 12.07 4.76
N ILE A 369 -13.77 10.91 5.36
CA ILE A 369 -13.70 9.64 4.63
C ILE A 369 -15.05 9.31 3.97
N LYS A 370 -16.15 9.48 4.70
CA LYS A 370 -17.49 9.22 4.18
C LYS A 370 -17.82 10.12 2.98
N GLU A 371 -17.47 11.41 3.04
CA GLU A 371 -17.63 12.33 1.89
C GLU A 371 -16.75 11.89 0.71
N ALA A 372 -15.48 11.55 0.96
CA ALA A 372 -14.54 11.10 -0.06
C ALA A 372 -14.98 9.77 -0.74
N GLN A 373 -15.67 8.90 -0.01
CA GLN A 373 -16.20 7.63 -0.55
C GLN A 373 -17.45 7.81 -1.42
N HIS A 374 -18.15 8.97 -1.34
CA HIS A 374 -19.41 9.22 -2.02
C HIS A 374 -19.34 10.51 -2.88
N PRO A 375 -18.53 10.54 -3.95
CA PRO A 375 -18.33 11.75 -4.74
C PRO A 375 -19.58 12.20 -5.47
N GLU A 376 -20.43 11.24 -5.87
CA GLU A 376 -21.64 11.46 -6.64
C GLU A 376 -22.61 10.29 -6.48
N SER A 377 -23.92 10.55 -6.61
CA SER A 377 -24.93 9.47 -6.61
C SER A 377 -24.65 8.45 -7.70
N GLY A 378 -24.61 7.17 -7.35
CA GLY A 378 -24.27 6.06 -8.24
C GLY A 378 -22.79 5.73 -8.34
N ILE A 379 -21.90 6.54 -7.71
CA ILE A 379 -20.46 6.28 -7.67
C ILE A 379 -19.99 6.05 -6.24
N LEU A 380 -19.14 5.05 -6.03
CA LEU A 380 -18.36 4.85 -4.82
C LEU A 380 -16.86 4.92 -5.13
N VAL A 381 -16.09 5.51 -4.22
CA VAL A 381 -14.63 5.41 -4.18
C VAL A 381 -14.25 4.47 -3.04
N VAL A 382 -13.43 3.47 -3.33
CA VAL A 382 -12.96 2.48 -2.34
C VAL A 382 -11.46 2.23 -2.54
N GLY A 383 -10.76 2.01 -1.46
CA GLY A 383 -9.31 1.81 -1.44
C GLY A 383 -8.76 2.14 -0.06
N GLU A 384 -7.51 1.80 0.18
CA GLU A 384 -6.85 2.21 1.42
C GLU A 384 -6.69 3.74 1.52
N ASP A 385 -6.69 4.42 0.38
CA ASP A 385 -6.65 5.89 0.24
C ASP A 385 -7.88 6.60 0.85
N VAL A 386 -9.00 5.90 1.00
CA VAL A 386 -10.24 6.39 1.62
C VAL A 386 -10.66 5.51 2.80
N SER A 387 -9.70 5.15 3.66
CA SER A 387 -9.89 4.37 4.89
C SER A 387 -9.11 4.94 6.07
N ARG A 388 -9.39 4.46 7.29
CA ARG A 388 -8.61 4.80 8.48
C ARG A 388 -7.26 4.07 8.53
N LYS A 389 -7.11 2.97 7.82
CA LYS A 389 -5.88 2.17 7.80
C LYS A 389 -5.19 2.34 6.45
N GLN A 390 -4.75 3.57 6.17
CA GLN A 390 -4.01 3.85 4.94
C GLN A 390 -2.70 3.05 4.88
N GLY A 391 -2.26 2.71 3.66
CA GLY A 391 -1.06 1.91 3.44
C GLY A 391 -1.21 0.41 3.70
N TRP A 392 -2.38 -0.09 4.15
CA TRP A 392 -2.58 -1.49 4.54
C TRP A 392 -3.67 -2.19 3.73
N THR A 393 -3.52 -3.51 3.61
CA THR A 393 -4.53 -4.37 2.96
C THR A 393 -5.86 -4.35 3.70
N GLU A 394 -5.83 -4.28 5.03
CA GLU A 394 -7.05 -4.15 5.85
C GLU A 394 -7.83 -2.89 5.52
N GLY A 395 -7.16 -1.74 5.33
CA GLY A 395 -7.82 -0.50 4.90
C GLY A 395 -8.53 -0.62 3.56
N ALA A 396 -7.91 -1.33 2.61
CA ALA A 396 -8.56 -1.61 1.34
C ALA A 396 -9.86 -2.42 1.50
N LEU A 397 -9.89 -3.40 2.41
CA LEU A 397 -11.09 -4.19 2.72
C LEU A 397 -12.12 -3.40 3.52
N GLU A 398 -11.69 -2.65 4.54
CA GLU A 398 -12.56 -1.81 5.38
C GLU A 398 -13.28 -0.75 4.56
N SER A 399 -12.60 -0.10 3.60
CA SER A 399 -13.22 0.90 2.73
C SER A 399 -14.41 0.35 1.95
N VAL A 400 -14.31 -0.89 1.47
CA VAL A 400 -15.39 -1.59 0.79
C VAL A 400 -16.50 -1.98 1.75
N HIS A 401 -16.12 -2.56 2.91
CA HIS A 401 -17.07 -3.02 3.92
C HIS A 401 -17.94 -1.88 4.47
N ALA A 402 -17.38 -0.68 4.58
CA ALA A 402 -18.07 0.49 5.07
C ALA A 402 -19.21 0.98 4.16
N VAL A 403 -19.06 0.84 2.84
CA VAL A 403 -19.99 1.47 1.88
C VAL A 403 -20.78 0.48 1.03
N LEU A 404 -20.26 -0.74 0.84
CA LEU A 404 -20.88 -1.72 -0.04
C LEU A 404 -21.98 -2.52 0.70
N ASN A 405 -23.23 -2.13 0.52
CA ASN A 405 -24.39 -2.78 1.12
C ASN A 405 -25.55 -2.87 0.13
N LYS A 406 -26.56 -3.69 0.43
CA LYS A 406 -27.73 -3.89 -0.44
C LYS A 406 -28.48 -2.59 -0.73
N LYS A 407 -28.58 -1.69 0.24
CA LYS A 407 -29.29 -0.41 0.10
C LYS A 407 -28.68 0.46 -1.00
N TRP A 408 -27.35 0.48 -1.13
CA TRP A 408 -26.68 1.24 -2.20
C TRP A 408 -27.07 0.75 -3.59
N PHE A 409 -27.35 -0.55 -3.77
CA PHE A 409 -27.79 -1.09 -5.07
C PHE A 409 -29.25 -0.75 -5.38
N THR A 410 -30.11 -0.60 -4.39
CA THR A 410 -31.55 -0.35 -4.57
C THR A 410 -31.91 1.13 -4.55
N SER A 411 -30.98 2.02 -4.18
CA SER A 411 -31.19 3.47 -4.24
C SER A 411 -31.04 3.98 -5.66
N PHE A 412 -32.18 4.15 -6.34
CA PHE A 412 -32.39 4.92 -7.57
C PHE A 412 -33.57 5.85 -7.38
#